data_457b6f1b30e90adeb0e993fff1185474
#
_entry.id   457b6f1b30e90adeb0e993fff1185474
#
_cell.length_a   1.000
_cell.length_b   1.000
_cell.length_c   1.000
_cell.angle_alpha   90.00
_cell.angle_beta   90.00
_cell.angle_gamma   90.00
#
_symmetry.space_group_name_H-M   'P 1'
#
loop_
_entity.id
_entity.type
_entity.pdbx_description
1 polymer ?
#
loop_
_entity_poly.entity_id
_entity_poly.type
_entity_poly.pdbx_seq_one_letter_code
_entity_poly.pdbx_strand_id
1 'polypeptide(L)' 'DVERSVCDAVKFRNKIGIDVCAEILNNYLERQDRNIGKLMDYARRLRVGGILEKYLQVKL' A
#
# COMPACT_ATOMS: atom_id res chain seq x y z
N ASP A 1 -0.44 -12.93 0.47
CA ASP A 1 -1.78 -12.40 0.32
C ASP A 1 -1.76 -11.02 -0.35
N VAL A 2 -2.94 -10.45 -0.60
CA VAL A 2 -3.06 -9.18 -1.33
C VAL A 2 -2.41 -8.04 -0.56
N GLU A 3 -2.64 -7.98 0.74
CA GLU A 3 -2.10 -6.89 1.58
C GLU A 3 -0.58 -6.87 1.55
N ARG A 4 0.04 -8.03 1.63
CA ARG A 4 1.48 -8.12 1.55
C ARG A 4 2.00 -7.69 0.18
N SER A 5 1.33 -8.11 -0.88
CA SER A 5 1.71 -7.73 -2.25
C SER A 5 1.65 -6.22 -2.44
N VAL A 6 0.62 -5.57 -1.89
CA VAL A 6 0.50 -4.11 -1.94
C VAL A 6 1.65 -3.45 -1.20
N CYS A 7 1.98 -3.95 -0.01
CA CYS A 7 3.10 -3.41 0.77
C CYS A 7 4.45 -3.61 0.07
N ASP A 8 4.64 -4.75 -0.59
CA ASP A 8 5.85 -4.99 -1.38
C ASP A 8 5.96 -3.97 -2.52
N ALA A 9 4.84 -3.66 -3.18
CA ALA A 9 4.82 -2.64 -4.22
C ALA A 9 5.27 -1.28 -3.69
N VAL A 10 4.78 -0.91 -2.50
CA VAL A 10 5.18 0.34 -1.86
C VAL A 10 6.68 0.33 -1.52
N LYS A 11 7.17 -0.80 -1.00
CA LYS A 11 8.58 -0.94 -0.64
C LYS A 11 9.49 -0.77 -1.86
N PHE A 12 9.09 -1.32 -3.01
CA PHE A 12 9.89 -1.30 -4.23
C PHE A 12 9.39 -0.26 -5.24
N ARG A 13 8.70 0.77 -4.78
CA ARG A 13 8.09 1.79 -5.64
C ARG A 13 9.08 2.47 -6.58
N ASN A 14 10.33 2.62 -6.15
CA ASN A 14 11.36 3.24 -6.99
C ASN A 14 11.79 2.35 -8.15
N LYS A 15 11.60 1.04 -8.00
CA LYS A 15 11.94 0.08 -9.07
C LYS A 15 10.79 -0.11 -10.05
N ILE A 16 9.55 -0.18 -9.54
CA ILE A 16 8.38 -0.44 -10.38
C ILE A 16 7.74 0.84 -10.92
N GLY A 17 8.10 1.99 -10.37
CA GLY A 17 7.53 3.27 -10.73
C GLY A 17 6.48 3.74 -9.74
N ILE A 18 6.55 5.02 -9.39
CA ILE A 18 5.64 5.62 -8.42
C ILE A 18 4.20 5.60 -8.94
N ASP A 19 4.02 5.81 -10.25
CA ASP A 19 2.69 5.79 -10.86
C ASP A 19 2.05 4.41 -10.76
N VAL A 20 2.84 3.36 -11.01
CA VAL A 20 2.35 1.98 -10.91
C VAL A 20 1.98 1.66 -9.46
N CYS A 21 2.81 2.09 -8.51
CA CYS A 21 2.53 1.89 -7.09
C CYS A 21 1.23 2.57 -6.68
N ALA A 22 1.02 3.82 -7.11
CA ALA A 22 -0.20 4.56 -6.80
C ALA A 22 -1.43 3.85 -7.38
N GLU A 23 -1.33 3.31 -8.59
CA GLU A 23 -2.41 2.58 -9.22
C GLU A 23 -2.76 1.31 -8.44
N ILE A 24 -1.74 0.57 -8.00
CA ILE A 24 -1.93 -0.64 -7.19
C ILE A 24 -2.66 -0.29 -5.90
N LEU A 25 -2.26 0.79 -5.22
CA LEU A 25 -2.92 1.23 -3.99
C LEU A 25 -4.36 1.65 -4.24
N ASN A 26 -4.61 2.42 -5.30
CA ASN A 26 -5.96 2.86 -5.63
C ASN A 26 -6.87 1.66 -5.88
N ASN A 27 -6.40 0.69 -6.65
CA ASN A 27 -7.18 -0.51 -6.94
C ASN A 27 -7.48 -1.30 -5.67
N TYR A 28 -6.50 -1.41 -4.79
CA TYR A 28 -6.71 -2.09 -3.51
C TYR A 28 -7.76 -1.39 -2.66
N LEU A 29 -7.70 -0.06 -2.57
CA LEU A 29 -8.61 0.71 -1.72
C LEU A 29 -10.06 0.67 -2.23
N GLU A 30 -10.27 0.35 -3.50
CA GLU A 30 -11.60 0.19 -4.07
C GLU A 30 -12.21 -1.20 -3.80
N ARG A 31 -11.42 -2.14 -3.30
CA ARG A 31 -11.92 -3.47 -3.02
C ARG A 31 -12.81 -3.45 -1.79
N GLN A 32 -13.89 -4.24 -1.84
CA GLN A 32 -14.81 -4.37 -0.70
C GLN A 32 -14.20 -5.22 0.42
N ASP A 33 -13.29 -6.12 0.06
CA ASP A 33 -12.64 -7.01 1.02
C ASP A 33 -11.33 -6.45 1.58
N ARG A 34 -11.07 -5.16 1.36
CA ARG A 34 -9.84 -4.54 1.88
C ARG A 34 -9.79 -4.61 3.40
N ASN A 35 -8.59 -4.86 3.91
CA ASN A 35 -8.34 -4.89 5.35
C ASN A 35 -7.21 -3.93 5.68
N ILE A 36 -7.57 -2.71 6.04
CA ILE A 36 -6.59 -1.64 6.29
C ILE A 36 -5.72 -1.98 7.50
N GLY A 37 -6.28 -2.59 8.54
CA GLY A 37 -5.50 -2.98 9.70
C GLY A 37 -4.40 -3.97 9.35
N LYS A 38 -4.73 -4.98 8.55
CA LYS A 38 -3.76 -5.98 8.10
C LYS A 38 -2.72 -5.34 7.18
N LEU A 39 -3.16 -4.45 6.29
CA LEU A 39 -2.26 -3.73 5.40
C LEU A 39 -1.23 -2.92 6.19
N MET A 40 -1.68 -2.17 7.19
CA MET A 40 -0.78 -1.37 8.03
C MET A 40 0.15 -2.23 8.86
N ASP A 41 -0.29 -3.41 9.29
CA ASP A 41 0.55 -4.33 10.03
C ASP A 41 1.73 -4.79 9.18
N TYR A 42 1.46 -5.21 7.93
CA TYR A 42 2.53 -5.57 7.00
C TYR A 42 3.43 -4.38 6.67
N ALA A 43 2.82 -3.21 6.49
CA ALA A 43 3.59 -2.00 6.17
C ALA A 43 4.60 -1.66 7.27
N ARG A 44 4.20 -1.82 8.54
CA ARG A 44 5.11 -1.61 9.67
C ARG A 44 6.26 -2.61 9.66
N ARG A 45 5.96 -3.88 9.38
CA ARG A 45 6.98 -4.94 9.30
C ARG A 45 7.98 -4.66 8.20
N LEU A 46 7.52 -4.11 7.08
CA LEU A 46 8.37 -3.78 5.94
C LEU A 46 8.95 -2.37 6.01
N ARG A 47 8.66 -1.65 7.10
CA ARG A 47 9.16 -0.29 7.35
C ARG A 47 8.69 0.74 6.32
N VAL A 48 7.50 0.54 5.76
CA VAL A 48 6.88 1.49 4.83
C VAL A 48 5.59 2.08 5.39
N GLY A 49 5.34 1.90 6.69
CA GLY A 49 4.11 2.39 7.33
C GLY A 49 3.90 3.88 7.18
N GLY A 50 4.94 4.69 7.38
CA GLY A 50 4.83 6.13 7.24
C GLY A 50 4.52 6.56 5.81
N ILE A 51 5.11 5.89 4.83
CA ILE A 51 4.86 6.17 3.41
C ILE A 51 3.43 5.81 3.05
N LEU A 52 2.99 4.63 3.46
CA LEU A 52 1.64 4.15 3.20
C LEU A 52 0.60 5.07 3.86
N GLU A 53 0.87 5.50 5.09
CA GLU A 53 -0.02 6.40 5.81
C GLU A 53 -0.23 7.71 5.06
N LYS A 54 0.81 8.26 4.47
CA LYS A 54 0.70 9.47 3.65
C LYS A 54 -0.20 9.25 2.43
N TYR A 55 -0.07 8.12 1.78
CA TYR A 55 -0.95 7.77 0.66
C TYR A 55 -2.41 7.71 1.11
N LEU A 56 -2.65 7.06 2.25
CA LEU A 56 -4.01 6.92 2.77
C LEU A 56 -4.63 8.26 3.15
N GLN A 57 -3.86 9.16 3.72
CA GLN A 57 -4.34 10.50 4.08
C GLN A 57 -4.79 11.28 2.86
N VAL A 58 -4.08 11.17 1.76
CA VAL A 58 -4.43 11.87 0.52
C VAL A 58 -5.69 11.27 -0.10
N LYS A 59 -5.89 9.95 0.01
CA LYS A 59 -7.01 9.26 -0.63
C LYS A 59 -8.27 9.22 0.23
N LEU A 60 -8.13 9.28 1.51
CA LEU A 60 -9.26 9.25 2.44
C LEU A 60 -9.60 10.63 2.95
#